data_d1402166064a1e546afd91a4efaea2f1
#
_entry.id   d1402166064a1e546afd91a4efaea2f1
#
_cell.length_a   1.000
_cell.length_b   1.000
_cell.length_c   1.000
_cell.angle_alpha   90.00
_cell.angle_beta   90.00
_cell.angle_gamma   90.00
#
_symmetry.space_group_name_H-M   'P 1'
#
loop_
_entity.id
_entity.type
_entity.pdbx_description
1 polymer ?
#
loop_
_entity_poly.entity_id
_entity_poly.type
_entity_poly.pdbx_seq_one_letter_code
_entity_poly.pdbx_strand_id
1 'polypeptide(L)'
;MSKWTHREEGKRISQSVLQGKSTEELTNSQKFLHGLLELRKSQKLERTYIAGTKKAIAYNGLPKIYVDYRFDGTATGRLSCAAYTASEPMGVSFHTLPRDKENNVRSFFVSPDEHYFITIDYAAMELRVLAHVAKDGNMQKAFNEGADLHTYTAKMLFNKDKITKEERQIAKAVSFLIVYGGGAFNLAETTGISI
;
A
#
# COMPACT_ATOMS: atom_id res chain seq x y z
N MET A 1 10.61 -21.97 17.91
CA MET A 1 10.71 -21.08 16.73
C MET A 1 9.32 -20.54 16.46
N SER A 2 9.13 -19.23 16.56
CA SER A 2 7.81 -18.61 16.48
C SER A 2 7.27 -18.59 15.05
N LYS A 3 5.95 -18.71 14.88
CA LYS A 3 5.24 -18.56 13.60
C LYS A 3 5.59 -17.25 12.83
N TRP A 4 6.30 -16.36 13.47
CA TRP A 4 6.73 -15.05 12.95
C TRP A 4 7.92 -15.16 12.00
N THR A 5 8.87 -16.04 12.27
CA THR A 5 10.09 -16.20 11.48
C THR A 5 9.83 -16.71 10.06
N HIS A 6 8.90 -17.63 9.88
CA HIS A 6 8.56 -18.16 8.53
C HIS A 6 7.85 -17.14 7.62
N ARG A 7 7.12 -16.20 8.21
CA ARG A 7 6.43 -15.14 7.43
C ARG A 7 7.42 -14.07 6.97
N GLU A 8 8.38 -13.70 7.80
CA GLU A 8 9.42 -12.73 7.45
C GLU A 8 10.42 -13.31 6.44
N GLU A 9 10.80 -14.59 6.60
CA GLU A 9 11.65 -15.29 5.65
C GLU A 9 10.98 -15.45 4.28
N GLY A 10 9.69 -15.74 4.24
CA GLY A 10 8.91 -15.74 3.00
C GLY A 10 8.85 -14.37 2.31
N LYS A 11 8.77 -13.28 3.07
CA LYS A 11 8.85 -11.92 2.52
C LYS A 11 10.25 -11.57 1.99
N ARG A 12 11.30 -11.95 2.71
CA ARG A 12 12.70 -11.75 2.27
C ARG A 12 12.97 -12.49 0.98
N ILE A 13 12.54 -13.73 0.87
CA ILE A 13 12.68 -14.54 -0.35
C ILE A 13 11.90 -13.89 -1.50
N SER A 14 10.68 -13.40 -1.25
CA SER A 14 9.90 -12.73 -2.30
C SER A 14 10.53 -11.40 -2.73
N GLN A 15 11.10 -10.64 -1.81
CA GLN A 15 11.77 -9.37 -2.13
C GLN A 15 13.10 -9.60 -2.86
N SER A 16 13.90 -10.59 -2.46
CA SER A 16 15.16 -10.92 -3.15
C SER A 16 14.94 -11.46 -4.57
N VAL A 17 13.82 -12.16 -4.80
CA VAL A 17 13.42 -12.65 -6.13
C VAL A 17 12.86 -11.51 -6.99
N LEU A 18 12.20 -10.52 -6.38
CA LEU A 18 11.64 -9.35 -7.08
C LEU A 18 12.66 -8.25 -7.36
N GLN A 19 13.86 -8.28 -6.72
CA GLN A 19 14.92 -7.30 -6.95
C GLN A 19 15.70 -7.55 -8.26
N GLY A 20 15.02 -7.60 -9.39
CA GLY A 20 15.65 -7.43 -10.70
C GLY A 20 16.30 -8.65 -11.33
N LYS A 21 16.14 -9.85 -10.78
CA LYS A 21 16.56 -11.08 -11.45
C LYS A 21 15.51 -11.56 -12.44
N SER A 22 15.90 -11.81 -13.67
CA SER A 22 15.03 -12.50 -14.62
C SER A 22 14.68 -13.90 -14.10
N THR A 23 13.50 -14.42 -14.46
CA THR A 23 13.05 -15.76 -14.04
C THR A 23 14.03 -16.87 -14.44
N GLU A 24 14.88 -16.63 -15.43
CA GLU A 24 15.90 -17.56 -15.93
C GLU A 24 17.10 -17.70 -14.99
N GLU A 25 17.42 -16.66 -14.22
CA GLU A 25 18.55 -16.64 -13.27
C GLU A 25 18.21 -17.25 -11.90
N LEU A 26 16.95 -17.68 -11.70
CA LEU A 26 16.49 -18.25 -10.46
C LEU A 26 16.82 -19.75 -10.35
N THR A 27 17.21 -20.19 -9.17
CA THR A 27 17.32 -21.62 -8.87
C THR A 27 15.94 -22.29 -8.91
N ASN A 28 15.89 -23.62 -9.07
CA ASN A 28 14.63 -24.38 -9.10
C ASN A 28 13.78 -24.16 -7.83
N SER A 29 14.39 -24.07 -6.66
CA SER A 29 13.68 -23.76 -5.40
C SER A 29 13.11 -22.35 -5.41
N GLN A 30 13.82 -21.36 -5.94
CA GLN A 30 13.35 -19.99 -6.07
C GLN A 30 12.19 -19.88 -7.08
N LYS A 31 12.28 -20.58 -8.22
CA LYS A 31 11.19 -20.67 -9.20
C LYS A 31 9.92 -21.28 -8.59
N PHE A 32 10.08 -22.35 -7.81
CA PHE A 32 8.95 -22.98 -7.11
C PHE A 32 8.29 -22.00 -6.12
N LEU A 33 9.10 -21.32 -5.29
CA LEU A 33 8.60 -20.33 -4.34
C LEU A 33 7.90 -19.15 -5.03
N HIS A 34 8.46 -18.65 -6.12
CA HIS A 34 7.85 -17.61 -6.93
C HIS A 34 6.48 -18.07 -7.46
N GLY A 35 6.40 -19.25 -8.07
CA GLY A 35 5.14 -19.82 -8.55
C GLY A 35 4.10 -19.99 -7.43
N LEU A 36 4.53 -20.40 -6.23
CA LEU A 36 3.65 -20.51 -5.08
C LEU A 36 3.11 -19.15 -4.61
N LEU A 37 3.94 -18.10 -4.65
CA LEU A 37 3.53 -16.75 -4.28
C LEU A 37 2.53 -16.18 -5.29
N GLU A 38 2.77 -16.37 -6.59
CA GLU A 38 1.83 -15.97 -7.65
C GLU A 38 0.51 -16.73 -7.58
N LEU A 39 0.56 -18.03 -7.31
CA LEU A 39 -0.64 -18.82 -7.06
C LEU A 39 -1.45 -18.27 -5.88
N ARG A 40 -0.79 -17.97 -4.74
CA ARG A 40 -1.46 -17.40 -3.56
C ARG A 40 -2.03 -16.00 -3.84
N LYS A 41 -1.33 -15.18 -4.63
CA LYS A 41 -1.81 -13.87 -5.08
C LYS A 41 -3.10 -14.05 -5.90
N SER A 42 -3.09 -14.93 -6.89
CA SER A 42 -4.24 -15.22 -7.74
C SER A 42 -5.42 -15.78 -6.95
N GLN A 43 -5.18 -16.74 -6.05
CA GLN A 43 -6.21 -17.28 -5.16
C GLN A 43 -6.83 -16.22 -4.25
N LYS A 44 -6.01 -15.28 -3.74
CA LYS A 44 -6.53 -14.16 -2.94
C LYS A 44 -7.40 -13.24 -3.79
N LEU A 45 -6.98 -12.91 -5.01
CA LEU A 45 -7.76 -12.10 -5.94
C LEU A 45 -9.11 -12.74 -6.25
N GLU A 46 -9.09 -14.00 -6.60
CA GLU A 46 -10.30 -14.76 -6.91
C GLU A 46 -11.24 -14.84 -5.71
N ARG A 47 -10.78 -15.36 -4.58
CA ARG A 47 -11.63 -15.60 -3.39
C ARG A 47 -12.14 -14.34 -2.73
N THR A 48 -11.27 -13.33 -2.60
CA THR A 48 -11.61 -12.11 -1.84
C THR A 48 -12.41 -11.14 -2.69
N TYR A 49 -11.98 -10.90 -3.92
CA TYR A 49 -12.55 -9.81 -4.72
C TYR A 49 -13.57 -10.30 -5.74
N ILE A 50 -13.27 -11.36 -6.51
CA ILE A 50 -14.18 -11.85 -7.57
C ILE A 50 -15.35 -12.60 -6.95
N ALA A 51 -15.08 -13.61 -6.14
CA ALA A 51 -16.12 -14.40 -5.50
C ALA A 51 -16.93 -13.57 -4.50
N GLY A 52 -16.28 -12.67 -3.75
CA GLY A 52 -16.96 -11.72 -2.86
C GLY A 52 -17.92 -10.79 -3.60
N THR A 53 -17.48 -10.23 -4.72
CA THR A 53 -18.32 -9.37 -5.58
C THR A 53 -19.51 -10.14 -6.15
N LYS A 54 -19.27 -11.33 -6.70
CA LYS A 54 -20.37 -12.19 -7.24
C LYS A 54 -21.40 -12.53 -6.17
N LYS A 55 -20.97 -12.88 -4.95
CA LYS A 55 -21.88 -13.17 -3.83
C LYS A 55 -22.72 -11.94 -3.45
N ALA A 56 -22.10 -10.75 -3.38
CA ALA A 56 -22.81 -9.53 -3.06
C ALA A 56 -23.86 -9.17 -4.10
N ILE A 57 -23.53 -9.29 -5.39
CA ILE A 57 -24.48 -9.06 -6.49
C ILE A 57 -25.63 -10.08 -6.42
N ALA A 58 -25.34 -11.36 -6.22
CA ALA A 58 -26.35 -12.39 -6.10
C ALA A 58 -27.29 -12.19 -4.91
N TYR A 59 -26.75 -11.72 -3.78
CA TYR A 59 -27.55 -11.41 -2.58
C TYR A 59 -28.47 -10.20 -2.77
N ASN A 60 -27.93 -9.14 -3.35
CA ASN A 60 -28.67 -7.89 -3.55
C ASN A 60 -29.68 -7.94 -4.71
N GLY A 61 -29.53 -8.92 -5.63
CA GLY A 61 -30.32 -8.99 -6.85
C GLY A 61 -30.11 -7.82 -7.83
N LEU A 62 -29.12 -6.98 -7.58
CA LEU A 62 -28.78 -5.77 -8.33
C LEU A 62 -27.27 -5.73 -8.61
N PRO A 63 -26.82 -5.17 -9.74
CA PRO A 63 -25.39 -4.99 -10.04
C PRO A 63 -24.76 -3.85 -9.19
N LYS A 64 -25.11 -3.80 -7.91
CA LYS A 64 -24.62 -2.80 -6.95
C LYS A 64 -23.94 -3.49 -5.78
N ILE A 65 -22.87 -2.88 -5.29
CA ILE A 65 -22.14 -3.34 -4.12
C ILE A 65 -22.24 -2.30 -3.04
N TYR A 66 -22.69 -2.74 -1.88
CA TYR A 66 -22.74 -1.95 -0.68
C TYR A 66 -21.53 -2.27 0.19
N VAL A 67 -21.04 -1.29 0.90
CA VAL A 67 -19.85 -1.37 1.74
C VAL A 67 -20.19 -0.85 3.13
N ASP A 68 -19.80 -1.62 4.14
CA ASP A 68 -19.95 -1.24 5.54
C ASP A 68 -18.72 -0.46 6.00
N TYR A 69 -18.86 0.87 6.13
CA TYR A 69 -17.85 1.74 6.71
C TYR A 69 -18.09 1.96 8.19
N ARG A 70 -17.10 1.58 9.02
CA ARG A 70 -17.18 1.71 10.48
C ARG A 70 -16.23 2.81 10.96
N PHE A 71 -16.74 3.68 11.80
CA PHE A 71 -15.99 4.80 12.41
C PHE A 71 -15.16 4.36 13.61
N ASP A 72 -15.57 3.30 14.28
CA ASP A 72 -15.01 2.75 15.50
C ASP A 72 -14.13 1.51 15.29
N GLY A 73 -13.90 1.14 14.03
CA GLY A 73 -13.21 -0.10 13.66
C GLY A 73 -11.68 -0.07 13.83
N THR A 74 -11.08 1.09 14.19
CA THR A 74 -9.63 1.21 14.36
C THR A 74 -9.27 2.08 15.57
N ALA A 75 -8.20 1.72 16.29
CA ALA A 75 -7.71 2.51 17.42
C ALA A 75 -7.20 3.90 17.04
N THR A 76 -6.90 4.13 15.77
CA THR A 76 -6.35 5.39 15.25
C THR A 76 -7.42 6.36 14.73
N GLY A 77 -8.72 5.99 14.81
CA GLY A 77 -9.82 6.80 14.27
C GLY A 77 -9.94 6.78 12.74
N ARG A 78 -9.16 5.94 12.04
CA ARG A 78 -9.36 5.72 10.61
C ARG A 78 -10.64 4.92 10.36
N LEU A 79 -11.36 5.23 9.30
CA LEU A 79 -12.47 4.39 8.86
C LEU A 79 -11.97 2.97 8.57
N SER A 80 -12.68 1.97 9.03
CA SER A 80 -12.52 0.61 8.55
C SER A 80 -13.63 0.27 7.55
N CYS A 81 -13.34 -0.65 6.65
CA CYS A 81 -14.27 -1.10 5.64
C CYS A 81 -14.40 -2.61 5.77
N ALA A 82 -15.56 -3.08 6.21
CA ALA A 82 -15.85 -4.50 6.29
C ALA A 82 -16.35 -5.00 4.94
N ALA A 83 -15.78 -6.12 4.49
CA ALA A 83 -16.24 -6.83 3.31
C ALA A 83 -17.42 -7.76 3.60
N TYR A 84 -17.64 -8.05 4.88
CA TYR A 84 -18.50 -9.15 5.27
C TYR A 84 -18.94 -9.04 6.73
N THR A 85 -20.22 -9.15 6.99
CA THR A 85 -20.73 -9.53 8.30
C THR A 85 -21.10 -11.01 8.26
N ALA A 86 -21.04 -11.71 9.39
CA ALA A 86 -21.32 -13.15 9.46
C ALA A 86 -22.74 -13.50 8.98
N SER A 87 -23.65 -12.55 9.00
CA SER A 87 -25.07 -12.69 8.62
C SER A 87 -25.40 -12.19 7.21
N GLU A 88 -24.59 -11.28 6.64
CA GLU A 88 -24.91 -10.67 5.35
C GLU A 88 -23.64 -10.47 4.50
N PRO A 89 -23.59 -11.00 3.26
CA PRO A 89 -22.48 -10.73 2.35
C PRO A 89 -22.59 -9.31 1.80
N MET A 90 -22.00 -8.35 2.49
CA MET A 90 -22.09 -6.90 2.17
C MET A 90 -21.14 -6.45 1.04
N GLY A 91 -20.41 -7.35 0.39
CA GLY A 91 -19.55 -6.99 -0.73
C GLY A 91 -18.07 -7.14 -0.48
N VAL A 92 -17.28 -6.17 -0.92
CA VAL A 92 -15.82 -6.21 -0.91
C VAL A 92 -15.29 -5.01 -0.13
N SER A 93 -14.25 -5.22 0.68
CA SER A 93 -13.57 -4.10 1.34
C SER A 93 -12.85 -3.22 0.32
N PHE A 94 -13.37 -2.02 0.07
CA PHE A 94 -12.77 -1.08 -0.88
C PHE A 94 -11.41 -0.54 -0.43
N HIS A 95 -11.13 -0.51 0.89
CA HIS A 95 -9.83 -0.12 1.41
C HIS A 95 -8.70 -1.07 1.00
N THR A 96 -9.02 -2.33 0.75
CA THR A 96 -8.03 -3.36 0.44
C THR A 96 -7.95 -3.73 -1.04
N LEU A 97 -8.70 -3.04 -1.91
CA LEU A 97 -8.64 -3.26 -3.35
C LEU A 97 -7.20 -3.03 -3.86
N PRO A 98 -6.60 -4.00 -4.53
CA PRO A 98 -5.24 -3.88 -5.02
C PRO A 98 -5.10 -2.76 -6.06
N ARG A 99 -3.92 -2.13 -6.09
CA ARG A 99 -3.53 -1.13 -7.10
C ARG A 99 -2.63 -1.75 -8.17
N ASP A 100 -2.78 -3.04 -8.40
CA ASP A 100 -2.02 -3.78 -9.38
C ASP A 100 -2.51 -3.41 -10.79
N LYS A 101 -1.59 -3.03 -11.67
CA LYS A 101 -1.91 -2.69 -13.06
C LYS A 101 -2.24 -3.91 -13.90
N GLU A 102 -1.61 -5.05 -13.60
CA GLU A 102 -1.82 -6.30 -14.33
C GLU A 102 -3.17 -6.93 -13.98
N ASN A 103 -3.56 -6.85 -12.71
CA ASN A 103 -4.81 -7.39 -12.18
C ASN A 103 -5.71 -6.23 -11.73
N ASN A 104 -6.17 -5.41 -12.65
CA ASN A 104 -6.92 -4.20 -12.34
C ASN A 104 -8.35 -4.49 -11.83
N VAL A 105 -8.46 -5.06 -10.62
CA VAL A 105 -9.75 -5.35 -9.98
C VAL A 105 -10.61 -4.09 -9.80
N ARG A 106 -9.97 -2.91 -9.69
CA ARG A 106 -10.69 -1.63 -9.54
C ARG A 106 -11.53 -1.28 -10.75
N SER A 107 -11.14 -1.71 -11.95
CA SER A 107 -11.90 -1.47 -13.19
C SER A 107 -13.25 -2.19 -13.25
N PHE A 108 -13.49 -3.15 -12.35
CA PHE A 108 -14.79 -3.83 -12.26
C PHE A 108 -15.87 -2.95 -11.62
N PHE A 109 -15.47 -1.92 -10.90
CA PHE A 109 -16.37 -1.00 -10.24
C PHE A 109 -16.52 0.26 -11.09
N VAL A 110 -17.70 0.43 -11.64
CA VAL A 110 -18.05 1.56 -12.50
C VAL A 110 -19.13 2.39 -11.82
N SER A 111 -19.19 3.68 -12.14
CA SER A 111 -20.29 4.51 -11.72
C SER A 111 -21.55 4.14 -12.52
N PRO A 112 -22.76 4.34 -11.97
CA PRO A 112 -23.98 4.30 -12.77
C PRO A 112 -23.93 5.31 -13.91
N ASP A 113 -24.79 5.11 -14.91
CA ASP A 113 -24.93 6.05 -16.04
C ASP A 113 -25.20 7.47 -15.51
N GLU A 114 -24.62 8.45 -16.16
CA GLU A 114 -24.69 9.88 -15.79
C GLU A 114 -24.06 10.24 -14.44
N HIS A 115 -23.27 9.31 -13.83
CA HIS A 115 -22.54 9.56 -12.60
C HIS A 115 -21.05 9.38 -12.83
N TYR A 116 -20.23 9.99 -11.96
CA TYR A 116 -18.78 9.93 -12.00
C TYR A 116 -18.19 9.58 -10.64
N PHE A 117 -17.09 8.82 -10.63
CA PHE A 117 -16.27 8.71 -9.42
C PHE A 117 -15.42 9.96 -9.28
N ILE A 118 -15.51 10.59 -8.13
CA ILE A 118 -14.62 11.69 -7.75
C ILE A 118 -13.66 11.17 -6.68
N THR A 119 -12.37 11.25 -6.97
CA THR A 119 -11.32 10.87 -6.03
C THR A 119 -10.64 12.12 -5.47
N ILE A 120 -10.70 12.27 -4.16
CA ILE A 120 -10.07 13.39 -3.44
C ILE A 120 -9.11 12.79 -2.43
N ASP A 121 -7.86 13.27 -2.42
CA ASP A 121 -6.84 12.86 -1.47
C ASP A 121 -6.07 14.07 -0.93
N TYR A 122 -5.77 14.04 0.35
CA TYR A 122 -4.95 15.09 0.97
C TYR A 122 -3.48 14.89 0.64
N ALA A 123 -2.84 15.90 0.11
CA ALA A 123 -1.42 15.87 -0.18
C ALA A 123 -0.58 15.82 1.11
N ALA A 124 0.08 14.68 1.37
CA ALA A 124 1.00 14.49 2.50
C ALA A 124 0.42 14.88 3.87
N MET A 125 -0.84 14.56 4.14
CA MET A 125 -1.55 14.98 5.36
C MET A 125 -0.78 14.63 6.64
N GLU A 126 -0.28 13.40 6.76
CA GLU A 126 0.45 12.94 7.95
C GLU A 126 1.72 13.78 8.21
N LEU A 127 2.45 14.11 7.16
CA LEU A 127 3.66 14.95 7.28
C LEU A 127 3.32 16.41 7.60
N ARG A 128 2.17 16.91 7.14
CA ARG A 128 1.69 18.25 7.51
C ARG A 128 1.32 18.33 8.99
N VAL A 129 0.61 17.31 9.47
CA VAL A 129 0.27 17.19 10.90
C VAL A 129 1.55 17.06 11.73
N LEU A 130 2.51 16.23 11.30
CA LEU A 130 3.81 16.09 11.98
C LEU A 130 4.55 17.43 12.05
N ALA A 131 4.65 18.16 10.95
CA ALA A 131 5.31 19.47 10.90
C ALA A 131 4.66 20.47 11.89
N HIS A 132 3.35 20.42 12.03
CA HIS A 132 2.62 21.27 12.97
C HIS A 132 2.86 20.85 14.43
N VAL A 133 2.71 19.56 14.74
CA VAL A 133 2.86 19.04 16.11
C VAL A 133 4.29 19.14 16.61
N ALA A 134 5.26 18.80 15.75
CA ALA A 134 6.70 18.92 16.07
C ALA A 134 7.21 20.37 16.05
N LYS A 135 6.40 21.32 15.57
CA LYS A 135 6.80 22.72 15.35
C LYS A 135 8.06 22.85 14.49
N ASP A 136 8.22 21.95 13.51
CA ASP A 136 9.36 21.94 12.60
C ASP A 136 9.24 23.08 11.58
N GLY A 137 9.99 24.16 11.81
CA GLY A 137 9.94 25.36 10.97
C GLY A 137 10.36 25.10 9.51
N ASN A 138 11.27 24.16 9.27
CA ASN A 138 11.74 23.83 7.92
C ASN A 138 10.65 23.09 7.14
N MET A 139 10.00 22.11 7.75
CA MET A 139 8.87 21.41 7.15
C MET A 139 7.69 22.35 6.90
N GLN A 140 7.36 23.21 7.88
CA GLN A 140 6.26 24.18 7.73
C GLN A 140 6.54 25.16 6.60
N LYS A 141 7.76 25.69 6.51
CA LYS A 141 8.20 26.58 5.43
C LYS A 141 8.09 25.87 4.08
N ALA A 142 8.61 24.65 3.94
CA ALA A 142 8.53 23.87 2.70
C ALA A 142 7.07 23.65 2.24
N PHE A 143 6.16 23.36 3.18
CA PHE A 143 4.74 23.20 2.85
C PHE A 143 4.06 24.51 2.43
N ASN A 144 4.41 25.64 3.09
CA ASN A 144 3.85 26.95 2.76
C ASN A 144 4.33 27.46 1.39
N GLU A 145 5.54 27.10 1.01
CA GLU A 145 6.12 27.40 -0.31
C GLU A 145 5.64 26.43 -1.41
N GLY A 146 4.78 25.47 -1.08
CA GLY A 146 4.28 24.48 -2.03
C GLY A 146 5.33 23.46 -2.48
N ALA A 147 6.43 23.33 -1.74
CA ALA A 147 7.49 22.39 -2.07
C ALA A 147 7.03 20.92 -1.88
N ASP A 148 7.47 20.06 -2.76
CA ASP A 148 7.34 18.61 -2.56
C ASP A 148 8.33 18.13 -1.50
N LEU A 149 7.83 17.87 -0.30
CA LEU A 149 8.65 17.49 0.84
C LEU A 149 9.49 16.23 0.58
N HIS A 150 8.99 15.28 -0.20
CA HIS A 150 9.75 14.08 -0.54
C HIS A 150 10.95 14.40 -1.45
N THR A 151 10.79 15.32 -2.38
CA THR A 151 11.90 15.83 -3.19
C THR A 151 12.89 16.64 -2.33
N TYR A 152 12.39 17.45 -1.41
CA TYR A 152 13.23 18.17 -0.46
C TYR A 152 14.05 17.22 0.42
N THR A 153 13.40 16.23 1.02
CA THR A 153 14.10 15.18 1.81
C THR A 153 15.11 14.41 0.96
N ALA A 154 14.77 14.09 -0.30
CA ALA A 154 15.71 13.43 -1.20
C ALA A 154 16.96 14.26 -1.48
N LYS A 155 16.81 15.56 -1.72
CA LYS A 155 17.96 16.47 -1.90
C LYS A 155 18.88 16.45 -0.69
N MET A 156 18.32 16.50 0.51
CA MET A 156 19.10 16.42 1.75
C MET A 156 19.77 15.05 1.92
N LEU A 157 19.04 13.96 1.66
CA LEU A 157 19.53 12.59 1.86
C LEU A 157 20.67 12.24 0.91
N PHE A 158 20.54 12.62 -0.36
CA PHE A 158 21.51 12.28 -1.41
C PHE A 158 22.51 13.40 -1.70
N ASN A 159 22.38 14.57 -1.04
CA ASN A 159 23.21 15.76 -1.26
C ASN A 159 23.30 16.15 -2.75
N LYS A 160 22.14 16.21 -3.43
CA LYS A 160 22.01 16.52 -4.85
C LYS A 160 20.86 17.48 -5.11
N ASP A 161 20.98 18.31 -6.13
CA ASP A 161 19.90 19.19 -6.58
C ASP A 161 18.90 18.50 -7.50
N LYS A 162 19.38 17.63 -8.36
CA LYS A 162 18.54 16.87 -9.31
C LYS A 162 18.26 15.49 -8.72
N ILE A 163 16.98 15.22 -8.46
CA ILE A 163 16.49 13.99 -7.82
C ILE A 163 15.77 13.14 -8.87
N THR A 164 16.11 11.86 -8.94
CA THR A 164 15.39 10.88 -9.75
C THR A 164 14.09 10.43 -9.09
N LYS A 165 13.23 9.76 -9.85
CA LYS A 165 11.98 9.20 -9.31
C LYS A 165 12.25 8.14 -8.24
N GLU A 166 13.29 7.34 -8.42
CA GLU A 166 13.73 6.30 -7.50
C GLU A 166 14.21 6.92 -6.18
N GLU A 167 15.11 7.91 -6.25
CA GLU A 167 15.61 8.64 -5.07
C GLU A 167 14.48 9.31 -4.30
N ARG A 168 13.52 9.89 -5.01
CA ARG A 168 12.32 10.46 -4.39
C ARG A 168 11.46 9.40 -3.69
N GLN A 169 11.33 8.19 -4.24
CA GLN A 169 10.60 7.09 -3.59
C GLN A 169 11.33 6.59 -2.34
N ILE A 170 12.66 6.50 -2.39
CA ILE A 170 13.47 6.17 -1.22
C ILE A 170 13.26 7.22 -0.12
N ALA A 171 13.38 8.50 -0.44
CA ALA A 171 13.17 9.57 0.52
C ALA A 171 11.73 9.56 1.12
N LYS A 172 10.74 9.21 0.30
CA LYS A 172 9.38 9.00 0.78
C LYS A 172 9.31 7.86 1.80
N ALA A 173 9.91 6.72 1.50
CA ALA A 173 9.95 5.57 2.41
C ALA A 173 10.68 5.91 3.72
N VAL A 174 11.81 6.63 3.63
CA VAL A 174 12.57 7.15 4.78
C VAL A 174 11.71 8.06 5.65
N SER A 175 11.03 9.04 5.06
CA SER A 175 10.18 9.98 5.80
C SER A 175 9.09 9.24 6.58
N PHE A 176 8.40 8.31 5.94
CA PHE A 176 7.35 7.52 6.62
C PHE A 176 7.94 6.59 7.68
N LEU A 177 9.09 5.96 7.42
CA LEU A 177 9.74 5.09 8.38
C LEU A 177 10.06 5.85 9.68
N ILE A 178 10.62 7.06 9.57
CA ILE A 178 10.92 7.92 10.71
C ILE A 178 9.64 8.30 11.47
N VAL A 179 8.60 8.71 10.77
CA VAL A 179 7.30 9.09 11.35
C VAL A 179 6.69 7.95 12.16
N TYR A 180 6.85 6.71 11.70
CA TYR A 180 6.34 5.52 12.38
C TYR A 180 7.35 4.88 13.36
N GLY A 181 8.41 5.57 13.72
CA GLY A 181 9.39 5.13 14.73
C GLY A 181 10.35 4.04 14.24
N GLY A 182 10.55 3.93 12.94
CA GLY A 182 11.51 2.99 12.37
C GLY A 182 12.95 3.36 12.71
N GLY A 183 13.73 2.37 13.18
CA GLY A 183 15.15 2.54 13.52
C GLY A 183 16.09 2.44 12.30
N ALA A 184 17.38 2.66 12.55
CA ALA A 184 18.43 2.64 11.53
C ALA A 184 18.50 1.32 10.74
N PHE A 185 18.28 0.18 11.41
CA PHE A 185 18.26 -1.13 10.75
C PHE A 185 17.16 -1.23 9.68
N ASN A 186 15.93 -0.80 10.01
CA ASN A 186 14.82 -0.80 9.07
C ASN A 186 15.05 0.19 7.93
N LEU A 187 15.77 1.29 8.22
CA LEU A 187 16.17 2.27 7.22
C LEU A 187 17.12 1.65 6.19
N ALA A 188 18.17 0.99 6.65
CA ALA A 188 19.13 0.31 5.80
C ALA A 188 18.49 -0.77 4.93
N GLU A 189 17.61 -1.60 5.53
CA GLU A 189 16.88 -2.64 4.79
C GLU A 189 15.94 -2.05 3.72
N THR A 190 15.29 -0.93 4.01
CA THR A 190 14.33 -0.29 3.09
C THR A 190 15.03 0.46 1.95
N THR A 191 16.18 1.08 2.23
CA THR A 191 16.87 1.96 1.28
C THR A 191 18.02 1.28 0.55
N GLY A 192 18.51 0.15 1.07
CA GLY A 192 19.74 -0.49 0.61
C GLY A 192 21.03 0.27 0.98
N ILE A 193 20.93 1.31 1.80
CA ILE A 193 22.07 2.08 2.30
C ILE A 193 22.68 1.33 3.49
N SER A 194 23.98 1.07 3.49
CA SER A 194 24.67 0.46 4.64
C SER A 194 24.64 1.38 5.85
N ILE A 195 24.46 0.81 7.02
CA ILE A 195 24.59 1.51 8.31
C ILE A 195 26.07 1.72 8.60
#